data_a15dcc7d74045720e5a8704454222dd7
#
_entry.id   a15dcc7d74045720e5a8704454222dd7
#
_cell.length_a   1.000
_cell.length_b   1.000
_cell.length_c   1.000
_cell.angle_alpha   90.00
_cell.angle_beta   90.00
_cell.angle_gamma   90.00
#
_symmetry.space_group_name_H-M   'P 1'
#
loop_
_entity.id
_entity.type
_entity.pdbx_description
1 polymer ?
#
loop_
_entity_poly.entity_id
_entity_poly.type
_entity_poly.pdbx_seq_one_letter_code
_entity_poly.pdbx_strand_id
1 'polypeptide(L)'
;LSDGVASLDAFGEVFQSMISASGRIPQLSLVLGPTAGGGAYGPALTDVVVLAPEGRIFVTGPDVVKSVTGEDIDMALLGGPEAHKKNSGLAHVIAASEDEAFEDIRVLTALFANQGFMSSEVEDIDLSAFVPELSVRTYEVHPLVDAILDKDADHIELLSMWAPNMTTIMGRLGGAT
;
A
#
# COMPACT_ATOMS: atom_id res chain seq x y z
N LEU A 1 21.66 -3.58 -16.25
CA LEU A 1 22.72 -2.54 -16.20
C LEU A 1 24.00 -2.94 -16.97
N SER A 2 24.01 -4.11 -17.62
CA SER A 2 25.10 -4.55 -18.49
C SER A 2 25.34 -3.62 -19.68
N ASP A 3 24.29 -2.92 -20.12
CA ASP A 3 24.28 -2.04 -21.29
C ASP A 3 24.65 -0.57 -20.96
N GLY A 4 25.13 -0.33 -19.75
CA GLY A 4 25.66 0.96 -19.32
C GLY A 4 24.62 2.09 -19.36
N VAL A 5 24.98 3.22 -19.99
CA VAL A 5 24.13 4.44 -20.07
C VAL A 5 22.82 4.18 -20.80
N ALA A 6 22.77 3.27 -21.78
CA ALA A 6 21.54 2.94 -22.50
C ALA A 6 20.44 2.38 -21.60
N SER A 7 20.81 1.64 -20.54
CA SER A 7 19.80 1.15 -19.58
C SER A 7 19.24 2.24 -18.70
N LEU A 8 19.99 3.30 -18.43
CA LEU A 8 19.48 4.47 -17.70
C LEU A 8 18.43 5.24 -18.53
N ASP A 9 18.68 5.37 -19.83
CA ASP A 9 17.75 6.00 -20.76
C ASP A 9 16.41 5.23 -20.83
N ALA A 10 16.49 3.90 -20.95
CA ALA A 10 15.30 3.03 -20.91
C ALA A 10 14.50 3.15 -19.59
N PHE A 11 15.16 3.26 -18.44
CA PHE A 11 14.47 3.55 -17.17
C PHE A 11 13.81 4.94 -17.19
N GLY A 12 14.45 5.93 -17.80
CA GLY A 12 13.89 7.28 -17.99
C GLY A 12 12.57 7.24 -18.75
N GLU A 13 12.49 6.45 -19.83
CA GLU A 13 11.25 6.30 -20.61
C GLU A 13 10.13 5.63 -19.79
N VAL A 14 10.45 4.61 -19.00
CA VAL A 14 9.48 3.96 -18.09
C VAL A 14 8.96 4.96 -17.07
N PHE A 15 9.84 5.69 -16.38
CA PHE A 15 9.43 6.68 -15.38
C PHE A 15 8.61 7.81 -15.99
N GLN A 16 8.98 8.29 -17.19
CA GLN A 16 8.19 9.30 -17.90
C GLN A 16 6.78 8.80 -18.22
N SER A 17 6.64 7.53 -18.58
CA SER A 17 5.34 6.90 -18.85
C SER A 17 4.49 6.82 -17.57
N MET A 18 5.09 6.41 -16.46
CA MET A 18 4.43 6.34 -15.15
C MET A 18 3.98 7.73 -14.67
N ILE A 19 4.85 8.75 -14.80
CA ILE A 19 4.53 10.13 -14.42
C ILE A 19 3.40 10.67 -15.31
N SER A 20 3.41 10.36 -16.59
CA SER A 20 2.35 10.80 -17.53
C SER A 20 1.00 10.14 -17.23
N ALA A 21 0.99 8.95 -16.66
CA ALA A 21 -0.18 8.22 -16.24
C ALA A 21 -0.69 8.64 -14.84
N SER A 22 0.17 9.19 -14.00
CA SER A 22 -0.15 9.60 -12.62
C SER A 22 -1.32 10.59 -12.58
N GLY A 23 -2.29 10.32 -11.72
CA GLY A 23 -3.52 11.09 -11.59
C GLY A 23 -4.52 10.91 -12.74
N ARG A 24 -4.24 10.03 -13.70
CA ARG A 24 -5.14 9.72 -14.83
C ARG A 24 -5.65 8.29 -14.78
N ILE A 25 -4.79 7.36 -14.44
CA ILE A 25 -5.12 5.95 -14.22
C ILE A 25 -4.48 5.48 -12.91
N PRO A 26 -5.15 4.61 -12.14
CA PRO A 26 -4.55 3.99 -10.96
C PRO A 26 -3.33 3.15 -11.33
N GLN A 27 -2.27 3.30 -10.57
CA GLN A 27 -1.04 2.53 -10.74
C GLN A 27 -0.78 1.74 -9.45
N LEU A 28 -0.76 0.42 -9.56
CA LEU A 28 -0.58 -0.49 -8.42
C LEU A 28 0.72 -1.28 -8.59
N SER A 29 1.47 -1.42 -7.51
CA SER A 29 2.68 -2.23 -7.47
C SER A 29 2.52 -3.39 -6.51
N LEU A 30 2.85 -4.60 -6.99
CA LEU A 30 2.99 -5.80 -6.17
C LEU A 30 4.47 -6.20 -6.15
N VAL A 31 5.08 -6.17 -4.96
CA VAL A 31 6.51 -6.44 -4.78
C VAL A 31 6.67 -7.77 -4.04
N LEU A 32 7.11 -8.80 -4.77
CA LEU A 32 7.24 -10.17 -4.28
C LEU A 32 8.65 -10.53 -3.81
N GLY A 33 9.64 -9.79 -4.29
CA GLY A 33 11.05 -10.08 -4.02
C GLY A 33 11.90 -8.82 -3.92
N PRO A 34 13.24 -8.96 -3.86
CA PRO A 34 14.13 -7.81 -3.74
C PRO A 34 14.10 -6.91 -4.98
N THR A 35 13.91 -5.62 -4.75
CA THR A 35 13.98 -4.58 -5.76
C THR A 35 14.86 -3.43 -5.26
N ALA A 36 15.84 -3.04 -6.06
CA ALA A 36 16.86 -2.08 -5.67
C ALA A 36 17.15 -1.06 -6.77
N GLY A 37 17.68 0.09 -6.40
CA GLY A 37 18.07 1.15 -7.33
C GLY A 37 16.92 1.62 -8.20
N GLY A 38 17.08 1.65 -9.51
CA GLY A 38 16.03 2.00 -10.48
C GLY A 38 14.76 1.15 -10.35
N GLY A 39 14.88 -0.13 -9.99
CA GLY A 39 13.76 -1.01 -9.71
C GLY A 39 12.92 -0.58 -8.51
N ALA A 40 13.52 0.06 -7.51
CA ALA A 40 12.81 0.57 -6.34
C ALA A 40 12.03 1.85 -6.64
N TYR A 41 12.47 2.65 -7.60
CA TYR A 41 11.75 3.88 -7.99
C TYR A 41 10.40 3.58 -8.66
N GLY A 42 10.31 2.47 -9.41
CA GLY A 42 9.05 2.06 -10.03
C GLY A 42 7.91 1.97 -9.01
N PRO A 43 7.97 1.07 -8.04
CA PRO A 43 6.96 0.97 -6.99
C PRO A 43 6.71 2.29 -6.23
N ALA A 44 7.78 3.05 -5.95
CA ALA A 44 7.66 4.33 -5.25
C ALA A 44 6.93 5.43 -6.04
N LEU A 45 6.80 5.29 -7.35
CA LEU A 45 6.06 6.20 -8.24
C LEU A 45 4.61 5.79 -8.46
N THR A 46 4.19 4.63 -7.98
CA THR A 46 2.80 4.15 -8.09
C THR A 46 1.93 4.62 -6.93
N ASP A 47 0.60 4.56 -7.11
CA ASP A 47 -0.35 5.08 -6.13
C ASP A 47 -0.48 4.15 -4.91
N VAL A 48 -0.41 2.83 -5.10
CA VAL A 48 -0.47 1.85 -4.01
C VAL A 48 0.59 0.78 -4.21
N VAL A 49 1.27 0.45 -3.11
CA VAL A 49 2.30 -0.61 -3.05
C VAL A 49 1.84 -1.70 -2.10
N VAL A 50 1.70 -2.92 -2.61
CA VAL A 50 1.52 -4.15 -1.84
C VAL A 50 2.86 -4.86 -1.73
N LEU A 51 3.29 -5.17 -0.51
CA LEU A 51 4.58 -5.80 -0.23
C LEU A 51 4.36 -7.20 0.37
N ALA A 52 4.83 -8.23 -0.33
CA ALA A 52 4.83 -9.60 0.15
C ALA A 52 5.93 -9.83 1.21
N PRO A 53 5.91 -10.96 1.96
CA PRO A 53 6.90 -11.23 3.02
C PRO A 53 8.35 -11.23 2.55
N GLU A 54 8.61 -11.68 1.32
CA GLU A 54 9.95 -11.67 0.70
C GLU A 54 10.23 -10.41 -0.13
N GLY A 55 9.26 -9.50 -0.22
CA GLY A 55 9.43 -8.21 -0.87
C GLY A 55 10.44 -7.32 -0.14
N ARG A 56 11.31 -6.66 -0.90
CA ARG A 56 12.32 -5.74 -0.38
C ARG A 56 12.42 -4.54 -1.31
N ILE A 57 12.34 -3.34 -0.75
CA ILE A 57 12.46 -2.10 -1.53
C ILE A 57 13.52 -1.22 -0.87
N PHE A 58 14.62 -0.95 -1.57
CA PHE A 58 15.68 -0.06 -1.09
C PHE A 58 16.43 0.60 -2.26
N VAL A 59 16.87 1.83 -2.07
CA VAL A 59 17.55 2.61 -3.11
C VAL A 59 18.96 2.05 -3.37
N THR A 60 19.69 1.74 -2.30
CA THR A 60 21.04 1.19 -2.36
C THR A 60 21.12 -0.10 -1.55
N GLY A 61 21.82 -1.11 -2.07
CA GLY A 61 21.97 -2.39 -1.39
C GLY A 61 22.87 -2.34 -0.15
N PRO A 62 22.84 -3.42 0.67
CA PRO A 62 23.62 -3.53 1.90
C PRO A 62 25.13 -3.25 1.74
N ASP A 63 25.75 -3.74 0.65
CA ASP A 63 27.17 -3.56 0.39
C ASP A 63 27.53 -2.07 0.20
N VAL A 64 26.66 -1.30 -0.46
CA VAL A 64 26.86 0.13 -0.64
C VAL A 64 26.69 0.86 0.68
N VAL A 65 25.65 0.51 1.45
CA VAL A 65 25.46 1.06 2.80
C VAL A 65 26.69 0.84 3.66
N LYS A 66 27.17 -0.41 3.70
CA LYS A 66 28.38 -0.78 4.46
C LYS A 66 29.63 0.00 4.02
N SER A 67 29.80 0.19 2.71
CA SER A 67 30.97 0.90 2.18
C SER A 67 30.98 2.40 2.50
N VAL A 68 29.78 3.01 2.60
CA VAL A 68 29.63 4.47 2.79
C VAL A 68 29.50 4.83 4.27
N THR A 69 28.70 4.07 5.02
CA THR A 69 28.38 4.39 6.43
C THR A 69 29.11 3.51 7.43
N GLY A 70 29.67 2.37 6.99
CA GLY A 70 30.25 1.34 7.86
C GLY A 70 29.21 0.44 8.53
N GLU A 71 27.92 0.68 8.29
CA GLU A 71 26.83 -0.09 8.89
C GLU A 71 26.67 -1.44 8.19
N ASP A 72 26.61 -2.51 8.99
CA ASP A 72 26.38 -3.88 8.49
C ASP A 72 24.90 -4.22 8.66
N ILE A 73 24.12 -4.12 7.59
CA ILE A 73 22.67 -4.30 7.57
C ILE A 73 22.30 -5.31 6.49
N ASP A 74 21.36 -6.20 6.78
CA ASP A 74 20.82 -7.11 5.77
C ASP A 74 19.67 -6.49 4.96
N MET A 75 19.29 -7.16 3.85
CA MET A 75 18.23 -6.66 2.98
C MET A 75 16.85 -6.58 3.65
N ALA A 76 16.57 -7.46 4.62
CA ALA A 76 15.28 -7.46 5.31
C ALA A 76 15.16 -6.27 6.27
N LEU A 77 16.22 -5.96 6.98
CA LEU A 77 16.29 -4.78 7.86
C LEU A 77 16.35 -3.48 7.07
N LEU A 78 17.03 -3.49 5.90
CA LEU A 78 17.20 -2.29 5.07
C LEU A 78 15.90 -1.87 4.36
N GLY A 79 15.16 -2.81 3.80
CA GLY A 79 13.99 -2.50 2.98
C GLY A 79 12.91 -3.59 2.96
N GLY A 80 12.84 -4.42 3.99
CA GLY A 80 11.79 -5.41 4.16
C GLY A 80 10.52 -4.85 4.80
N PRO A 81 9.50 -5.70 5.01
CA PRO A 81 8.22 -5.30 5.58
C PRO A 81 8.34 -4.51 6.88
N GLU A 82 9.18 -4.95 7.82
CA GLU A 82 9.36 -4.27 9.09
C GLU A 82 9.97 -2.87 8.96
N ALA A 83 10.87 -2.67 8.00
CA ALA A 83 11.45 -1.36 7.72
C ALA A 83 10.37 -0.37 7.23
N HIS A 84 9.49 -0.85 6.34
CA HIS A 84 8.42 -0.02 5.79
C HIS A 84 7.29 0.22 6.78
N LYS A 85 6.95 -0.75 7.63
CA LYS A 85 5.98 -0.57 8.72
C LYS A 85 6.36 0.55 9.68
N LYS A 86 7.66 0.64 10.03
CA LYS A 86 8.12 1.49 11.13
C LYS A 86 8.75 2.80 10.68
N ASN A 87 9.42 2.80 9.52
CA ASN A 87 10.33 3.89 9.19
C ASN A 87 9.93 4.70 7.96
N SER A 88 9.35 4.08 6.91
CA SER A 88 9.11 4.80 5.67
C SER A 88 7.63 4.98 5.29
N GLY A 89 6.76 4.04 5.65
CA GLY A 89 5.37 4.04 5.20
C GLY A 89 5.20 3.87 3.68
N LEU A 90 6.24 3.42 2.96
CA LEU A 90 6.20 3.26 1.50
C LEU A 90 5.26 2.12 1.07
N ALA A 91 5.23 1.03 1.82
CA ALA A 91 4.32 -0.07 1.56
C ALA A 91 2.96 0.23 2.18
N HIS A 92 1.94 0.37 1.36
CA HIS A 92 0.58 0.66 1.77
C HIS A 92 -0.12 -0.55 2.38
N VAL A 93 0.16 -1.74 1.82
CA VAL A 93 -0.32 -3.03 2.32
C VAL A 93 0.88 -3.96 2.49
N ILE A 94 0.94 -4.65 3.62
CA ILE A 94 1.98 -5.64 3.91
C ILE A 94 1.29 -6.96 4.19
N ALA A 95 1.37 -7.85 3.22
CA ALA A 95 0.75 -9.16 3.27
C ALA A 95 1.54 -10.16 4.14
N ALA A 96 0.85 -11.09 4.78
CA ALA A 96 1.46 -12.14 5.58
C ALA A 96 1.94 -13.34 4.74
N SER A 97 1.45 -13.45 3.49
CA SER A 97 1.86 -14.46 2.52
C SER A 97 1.86 -13.91 1.10
N GLU A 98 2.48 -14.65 0.15
CA GLU A 98 2.43 -14.30 -1.26
C GLU A 98 1.00 -14.42 -1.83
N ASP A 99 0.26 -15.44 -1.41
CA ASP A 99 -1.13 -15.63 -1.83
C ASP A 99 -2.01 -14.47 -1.34
N GLU A 100 -1.85 -14.03 -0.10
CA GLU A 100 -2.54 -12.86 0.44
C GLU A 100 -2.18 -11.58 -0.34
N ALA A 101 -0.91 -11.40 -0.69
CA ALA A 101 -0.49 -10.26 -1.51
C ALA A 101 -1.17 -10.24 -2.89
N PHE A 102 -1.41 -11.41 -3.49
CA PHE A 102 -2.19 -11.51 -4.73
C PHE A 102 -3.68 -11.24 -4.52
N GLU A 103 -4.26 -11.65 -3.40
CA GLU A 103 -5.66 -11.31 -3.08
C GLU A 103 -5.81 -9.80 -2.85
N ASP A 104 -4.94 -9.19 -2.05
CA ASP A 104 -4.93 -7.76 -1.77
C ASP A 104 -4.85 -6.92 -3.04
N ILE A 105 -3.94 -7.26 -3.97
CA ILE A 105 -3.83 -6.52 -5.23
C ILE A 105 -5.05 -6.71 -6.13
N ARG A 106 -5.75 -7.86 -6.07
CA ARG A 106 -7.01 -8.08 -6.78
C ARG A 106 -8.13 -7.25 -6.20
N VAL A 107 -8.26 -7.19 -4.87
CA VAL A 107 -9.23 -6.33 -4.18
C VAL A 107 -9.01 -4.88 -4.56
N LEU A 108 -7.79 -4.36 -4.46
CA LEU A 108 -7.44 -3.01 -4.89
C LEU A 108 -7.79 -2.76 -6.35
N THR A 109 -7.43 -3.68 -7.23
CA THR A 109 -7.74 -3.58 -8.66
C THR A 109 -9.26 -3.53 -8.90
N ALA A 110 -10.03 -4.34 -8.20
CA ALA A 110 -11.49 -4.37 -8.32
C ALA A 110 -12.14 -3.05 -7.84
N LEU A 111 -11.64 -2.50 -6.72
CA LEU A 111 -12.12 -1.23 -6.17
C LEU A 111 -11.83 -0.05 -7.12
N PHE A 112 -10.65 -0.01 -7.73
CA PHE A 112 -10.28 1.04 -8.69
C PHE A 112 -10.95 0.88 -10.05
N ALA A 113 -11.03 -0.36 -10.57
CA ALA A 113 -11.55 -0.63 -11.92
C ALA A 113 -13.09 -0.49 -12.00
N ASN A 114 -13.78 -0.76 -10.90
CA ASN A 114 -15.24 -0.67 -10.83
C ASN A 114 -15.64 0.19 -9.64
N GLN A 115 -15.69 1.50 -9.85
CA GLN A 115 -16.06 2.45 -8.81
C GLN A 115 -17.56 2.39 -8.41
N GLY A 116 -18.37 1.66 -9.17
CA GLY A 116 -19.80 1.52 -8.89
C GLY A 116 -20.58 2.83 -8.95
N PHE A 117 -21.81 2.77 -8.47
CA PHE A 117 -22.68 3.94 -8.35
C PHE A 117 -23.40 3.85 -7.00
N MET A 118 -23.50 4.97 -6.31
CA MET A 118 -24.20 5.01 -5.05
C MET A 118 -25.70 4.67 -5.26
N SER A 119 -26.17 3.68 -4.52
CA SER A 119 -27.58 3.32 -4.47
C SER A 119 -28.36 4.37 -3.66
N SER A 120 -29.60 4.64 -4.08
CA SER A 120 -30.54 5.43 -3.26
C SER A 120 -31.14 4.63 -2.09
N GLU A 121 -30.97 3.32 -2.10
CA GLU A 121 -31.41 2.41 -1.03
C GLU A 121 -30.26 2.16 -0.05
N VAL A 122 -29.91 3.18 0.72
CA VAL A 122 -28.92 3.07 1.80
C VAL A 122 -29.65 2.73 3.09
N GLU A 123 -29.19 1.72 3.81
CA GLU A 123 -29.72 1.37 5.12
C GLU A 123 -29.34 2.46 6.14
N ASP A 124 -30.32 2.99 6.86
CA ASP A 124 -30.07 3.94 7.95
C ASP A 124 -29.66 3.16 9.21
N ILE A 125 -28.39 3.27 9.59
CA ILE A 125 -27.80 2.53 10.70
C ILE A 125 -27.55 3.51 11.86
N ASP A 126 -27.99 3.15 13.07
CA ASP A 126 -27.62 3.87 14.28
C ASP A 126 -26.17 3.54 14.68
N LEU A 127 -25.27 4.45 14.37
CA LEU A 127 -23.85 4.33 14.69
C LEU A 127 -23.50 4.74 16.12
N SER A 128 -24.44 5.25 16.91
CA SER A 128 -24.18 5.72 18.27
C SER A 128 -23.72 4.60 19.21
N ALA A 129 -24.11 3.35 18.93
CA ALA A 129 -23.68 2.18 19.70
C ALA A 129 -22.18 1.87 19.61
N PHE A 130 -21.51 2.35 18.56
CA PHE A 130 -20.07 2.11 18.32
C PHE A 130 -19.19 3.21 18.93
N VAL A 131 -19.76 4.31 19.40
CA VAL A 131 -19.03 5.46 19.94
C VAL A 131 -19.32 5.58 21.44
N PRO A 132 -18.29 5.74 22.30
CA PRO A 132 -18.51 5.86 23.73
C PRO A 132 -19.22 7.19 24.08
N GLU A 133 -20.11 7.16 25.08
CA GLU A 133 -20.80 8.36 25.59
C GLU A 133 -19.83 9.43 26.10
N LEU A 134 -18.70 8.99 26.66
CA LEU A 134 -17.65 9.89 27.19
C LEU A 134 -16.58 10.11 26.14
N SER A 135 -16.46 11.33 25.66
CA SER A 135 -15.47 11.76 24.63
C SER A 135 -13.99 11.53 24.98
N VAL A 136 -13.67 11.34 26.26
CA VAL A 136 -12.32 11.07 26.74
C VAL A 136 -11.96 9.58 26.75
N ARG A 137 -12.93 8.70 26.44
CA ARG A 137 -12.71 7.25 26.42
C ARG A 137 -12.21 6.79 25.06
N THR A 138 -11.08 6.08 25.04
CA THR A 138 -10.60 5.41 23.82
C THR A 138 -11.52 4.25 23.44
N TYR A 139 -11.68 4.00 22.16
CA TYR A 139 -12.49 2.89 21.63
C TYR A 139 -11.87 2.33 20.35
N GLU A 140 -12.26 1.12 19.99
CA GLU A 140 -11.86 0.46 18.75
C GLU A 140 -12.71 1.01 17.60
N VAL A 141 -12.05 1.48 16.54
CA VAL A 141 -12.72 2.14 15.40
C VAL A 141 -13.18 1.13 14.34
N HIS A 142 -12.53 -0.02 14.20
CA HIS A 142 -12.85 -1.00 13.15
C HIS A 142 -14.32 -1.45 13.15
N PRO A 143 -14.96 -1.76 14.30
CA PRO A 143 -16.38 -2.10 14.30
C PRO A 143 -17.31 -0.98 13.77
N LEU A 144 -16.91 0.27 13.96
CA LEU A 144 -17.64 1.42 13.40
C LEU A 144 -17.47 1.47 11.87
N VAL A 145 -16.27 1.24 11.37
CA VAL A 145 -15.98 1.19 9.93
C VAL A 145 -16.74 0.03 9.27
N ASP A 146 -16.71 -1.15 9.87
CA ASP A 146 -17.43 -2.34 9.38
C ASP A 146 -18.96 -2.12 9.33
N ALA A 147 -19.48 -1.32 10.24
CA ALA A 147 -20.90 -0.95 10.23
C ALA A 147 -21.26 0.08 9.15
N ILE A 148 -20.28 0.88 8.70
CA ILE A 148 -20.48 1.89 7.65
C ILE A 148 -20.34 1.28 6.25
N LEU A 149 -19.39 0.36 6.06
CA LEU A 149 -19.14 -0.26 4.77
C LEU A 149 -20.22 -1.29 4.39
N ASP A 150 -20.37 -1.53 3.10
CA ASP A 150 -21.28 -2.55 2.59
C ASP A 150 -20.83 -3.94 3.08
N LYS A 151 -21.72 -4.67 3.74
CA LYS A 151 -21.43 -5.93 4.48
C LYS A 151 -20.82 -7.04 3.64
N ASP A 152 -21.18 -7.11 2.36
CA ASP A 152 -20.75 -8.18 1.45
C ASP A 152 -19.72 -7.68 0.42
N ALA A 153 -19.17 -6.49 0.62
CA ALA A 153 -18.20 -5.91 -0.28
C ALA A 153 -16.77 -6.03 0.27
N ASP A 154 -15.85 -6.29 -0.64
CA ASP A 154 -14.43 -6.27 -0.30
C ASP A 154 -14.00 -4.86 0.12
N HIS A 155 -13.17 -4.80 1.13
CA HIS A 155 -12.48 -3.59 1.57
C HIS A 155 -11.04 -3.92 1.96
N ILE A 156 -10.18 -2.91 2.02
CA ILE A 156 -8.79 -3.07 2.38
C ILE A 156 -8.30 -1.87 3.19
N GLU A 157 -7.61 -2.16 4.31
CA GLU A 157 -6.97 -1.13 5.12
C GLU A 157 -5.57 -0.83 4.59
N LEU A 158 -5.29 0.45 4.36
CA LEU A 158 -3.99 0.94 3.92
C LEU A 158 -3.21 1.49 5.11
N LEU A 159 -1.91 1.24 5.15
CA LEU A 159 -1.00 1.78 6.17
C LEU A 159 -1.35 1.39 7.61
N SER A 160 -2.04 0.26 7.82
CA SER A 160 -2.51 -0.20 9.13
C SER A 160 -1.42 -0.25 10.21
N MET A 161 -0.17 -0.47 9.82
CA MET A 161 0.99 -0.55 10.72
C MET A 161 1.84 0.74 10.76
N TRP A 162 1.56 1.67 9.84
CA TRP A 162 2.15 3.00 9.81
C TRP A 162 1.21 3.99 10.45
N ALA A 163 1.47 4.71 11.41
CA ALA A 163 0.55 5.61 12.10
C ALA A 163 -0.78 4.92 12.58
N PRO A 164 -0.71 3.92 13.47
CA PRO A 164 -1.86 3.08 13.86
C PRO A 164 -2.98 3.84 14.60
N ASN A 165 -2.80 5.13 14.84
CA ASN A 165 -3.82 6.06 15.34
C ASN A 165 -4.73 6.63 14.22
N MET A 166 -4.42 6.31 12.96
CA MET A 166 -5.21 6.69 11.78
C MET A 166 -5.64 5.45 11.04
N THR A 167 -6.92 5.28 10.82
CA THR A 167 -7.48 4.20 10.02
C THR A 167 -7.80 4.71 8.62
N THR A 168 -7.18 4.12 7.60
CA THR A 168 -7.37 4.50 6.19
C THR A 168 -7.84 3.28 5.43
N ILE A 169 -9.08 3.29 4.95
CA ILE A 169 -9.71 2.14 4.31
C ILE A 169 -10.25 2.53 2.94
N MET A 170 -10.02 1.65 1.97
CA MET A 170 -10.73 1.64 0.70
C MET A 170 -11.79 0.53 0.74
N GLY A 171 -13.02 0.87 0.44
CA GLY A 171 -14.15 -0.08 0.47
C GLY A 171 -15.35 0.49 -0.27
N ARG A 172 -16.50 -0.14 -0.11
CA ARG A 172 -17.74 0.30 -0.74
C ARG A 172 -18.73 0.82 0.29
N LEU A 173 -19.39 1.92 -0.08
CA LEU A 173 -20.48 2.51 0.67
C LEU A 173 -21.68 2.73 -0.29
N GLY A 174 -22.75 2.01 -0.06
CA GLY A 174 -23.93 2.07 -0.92
C GLY A 174 -23.66 1.67 -2.37
N GLY A 175 -22.73 0.75 -2.61
CA GLY A 175 -22.30 0.27 -3.93
C GLY A 175 -21.21 1.10 -4.61
N ALA A 176 -20.86 2.27 -4.11
CA ALA A 176 -19.78 3.10 -4.65
C ALA A 176 -18.47 2.93 -3.85
N THR A 177 -17.31 2.97 -4.54
CA THR A 177 -15.98 2.95 -3.91
C THR A 177 -15.63 4.35 -3.42
#